data_d52a2a936a3003e49a8b6e766fda2bef
#
_entry.id   d52a2a936a3003e49a8b6e766fda2bef
#
_cell.length_a   1.000
_cell.length_b   1.000
_cell.length_c   1.000
_cell.angle_alpha   90.00
_cell.angle_beta   90.00
_cell.angle_gamma   90.00
#
_symmetry.space_group_name_H-M   'P 1'
#
loop_
_entity.id
_entity.type
_entity.pdbx_description
1 polymer ?
#
loop_
_entity_poly.entity_id
_entity_poly.type
_entity_poly.pdbx_seq_one_letter_code
_entity_poly.pdbx_strand_id
1 'polypeptide(L)'
;MLRRPSPAMRIVSLAPNVTSILFALGAGRELVGVSKWCKEVAPVGRRPQVGDCWKMDVREVMRLKPTLLIGSVPFAPETVASVLREPVAFLAINPRSLADIETDIRTLARLVNRATAGEKLIRKVRSDFESLARQAKQFRERPRPRVYCEAWPHPRISSPPWANELIEMAGGDAVVPAGAKVTDEDVALARPDVIVLAWTAAGARSKPSSALRNAAWRDVPAVRAGRVVVIRDELLNTPGPPLVEGARQLFRAIHHEAELNGGPTGARGKRR
;
A
#
# COMPACT_ATOMS: atom_id res chain seq x y z
N MET A 1 -28.19 34.87 -16.66
CA MET A 1 -28.25 33.88 -15.55
C MET A 1 -26.88 33.80 -14.90
N LEU A 2 -26.66 34.40 -13.74
CA LEU A 2 -25.42 34.26 -12.96
C LEU A 2 -25.35 32.83 -12.42
N ARG A 3 -24.36 32.03 -12.88
CA ARG A 3 -24.08 30.71 -12.27
C ARG A 3 -23.74 30.96 -10.80
N ARG A 4 -24.59 30.48 -9.89
CA ARG A 4 -24.21 30.39 -8.48
C ARG A 4 -22.91 29.62 -8.40
N PRO A 5 -21.88 30.12 -7.70
CA PRO A 5 -20.66 29.33 -7.51
C PRO A 5 -21.06 27.99 -6.86
N SER A 6 -20.64 26.89 -7.47
CA SER A 6 -20.82 25.58 -6.87
C SER A 6 -20.22 25.62 -5.46
N PRO A 7 -20.91 25.09 -4.45
CA PRO A 7 -20.39 25.03 -3.10
C PRO A 7 -19.01 24.35 -3.13
N ALA A 8 -18.06 24.90 -2.40
CA ALA A 8 -16.72 24.33 -2.32
C ALA A 8 -16.80 22.86 -1.90
N MET A 9 -16.13 21.99 -2.66
CA MET A 9 -16.11 20.56 -2.36
C MET A 9 -15.48 20.32 -0.98
N ARG A 10 -16.16 19.56 -0.14
CA ARG A 10 -15.75 19.23 1.23
C ARG A 10 -15.68 17.71 1.35
N ILE A 11 -14.47 17.17 1.29
CA ILE A 11 -14.25 15.72 1.24
C ILE A 11 -13.84 15.22 2.62
N VAL A 12 -14.45 14.13 3.06
CA VAL A 12 -13.91 13.30 4.15
C VAL A 12 -13.33 12.03 3.51
N SER A 13 -12.06 11.77 3.77
CA SER A 13 -11.37 10.57 3.32
C SER A 13 -11.30 9.52 4.43
N LEU A 14 -11.91 8.38 4.20
CA LEU A 14 -11.95 7.24 5.13
C LEU A 14 -10.78 6.26 4.91
N ALA A 15 -9.92 6.51 3.91
CA ALA A 15 -8.87 5.57 3.53
C ALA A 15 -7.55 6.28 3.12
N PRO A 16 -6.37 5.73 3.48
CA PRO A 16 -5.06 6.31 3.15
C PRO A 16 -4.81 6.50 1.66
N ASN A 17 -5.21 5.55 0.81
CA ASN A 17 -5.02 5.65 -0.63
C ASN A 17 -5.75 6.87 -1.23
N VAL A 18 -6.99 7.11 -0.84
CA VAL A 18 -7.76 8.29 -1.25
C VAL A 18 -7.03 9.58 -0.84
N THR A 19 -6.58 9.64 0.42
CA THR A 19 -5.85 10.79 0.93
C THR A 19 -4.56 11.03 0.17
N SER A 20 -3.75 9.98 -0.06
CA SER A 20 -2.47 10.10 -0.76
C SER A 20 -2.66 10.59 -2.21
N ILE A 21 -3.68 10.07 -2.91
CA ILE A 21 -4.01 10.50 -4.27
C ILE A 21 -4.45 11.96 -4.28
N LEU A 22 -5.37 12.38 -3.40
CA LEU A 22 -5.85 13.76 -3.34
C LEU A 22 -4.73 14.75 -3.00
N PHE A 23 -3.80 14.39 -2.11
CA PHE A 23 -2.61 15.22 -1.87
C PHE A 23 -1.70 15.30 -3.09
N ALA A 24 -1.44 14.20 -3.76
CA ALA A 24 -0.62 14.17 -4.98
C ALA A 24 -1.24 14.97 -6.13
N LEU A 25 -2.56 15.06 -6.17
CA LEU A 25 -3.32 15.91 -7.10
C LEU A 25 -3.34 17.41 -6.71
N GLY A 26 -2.79 17.78 -5.53
CA GLY A 26 -2.87 19.14 -5.00
C GLY A 26 -4.26 19.52 -4.46
N ALA A 27 -5.12 18.52 -4.21
CA ALA A 27 -6.49 18.68 -3.72
C ALA A 27 -6.59 18.49 -2.18
N GLY A 28 -5.49 18.67 -1.48
CA GLY A 28 -5.48 18.50 -0.02
C GLY A 28 -6.35 19.52 0.72
N ARG A 29 -6.64 20.69 0.13
CA ARG A 29 -7.48 21.74 0.74
C ARG A 29 -8.95 21.35 0.81
N GLU A 30 -9.41 20.49 -0.07
CA GLU A 30 -10.77 19.96 -0.15
C GLU A 30 -11.04 18.93 0.97
N LEU A 31 -9.98 18.38 1.58
CA LEU A 31 -10.09 17.43 2.70
C LEU A 31 -10.43 18.16 4.01
N VAL A 32 -11.63 17.95 4.51
CA VAL A 32 -12.13 18.51 5.79
C VAL A 32 -12.05 17.52 6.95
N GLY A 33 -11.82 16.23 6.67
CA GLY A 33 -11.61 15.16 7.63
C GLY A 33 -10.89 13.98 6.98
N VAL A 34 -10.15 13.22 7.77
CA VAL A 34 -9.35 12.08 7.33
C VAL A 34 -9.38 10.96 8.35
N SER A 35 -9.12 9.71 7.95
CA SER A 35 -8.92 8.64 8.92
C SER A 35 -7.56 8.79 9.64
N LYS A 36 -7.44 8.20 10.82
CA LYS A 36 -6.21 8.23 11.63
C LYS A 36 -4.97 7.69 10.90
N TRP A 37 -5.18 6.81 9.91
CA TRP A 37 -4.11 6.18 9.12
C TRP A 37 -3.57 7.07 8.00
N CYS A 38 -4.30 8.13 7.62
CA CYS A 38 -3.95 8.99 6.51
C CYS A 38 -2.65 9.78 6.74
N LYS A 39 -2.27 10.01 8.01
CA LYS A 39 -1.02 10.69 8.39
C LYS A 39 0.24 9.91 7.97
N GLU A 40 0.14 8.60 7.77
CA GLU A 40 1.26 7.75 7.36
C GLU A 40 1.62 7.93 5.87
N VAL A 41 0.70 8.47 5.07
CA VAL A 41 0.85 8.58 3.61
C VAL A 41 0.78 10.00 3.06
N ALA A 42 0.39 10.98 3.90
CA ALA A 42 0.24 12.37 3.48
C ALA A 42 0.37 13.35 4.66
N PRO A 43 0.82 14.60 4.41
CA PRO A 43 0.94 15.64 5.42
C PRO A 43 -0.43 16.22 5.78
N VAL A 44 -1.27 15.45 6.46
CA VAL A 44 -2.66 15.82 6.77
C VAL A 44 -2.80 16.99 7.75
N GLY A 45 -1.75 17.37 8.46
CA GLY A 45 -1.74 18.49 9.39
C GLY A 45 -2.72 18.29 10.57
N ARG A 46 -3.41 19.36 10.95
CA ARG A 46 -4.39 19.37 12.07
C ARG A 46 -5.80 19.03 11.63
N ARG A 47 -6.01 18.33 10.50
CA ARG A 47 -7.35 17.92 10.07
C ARG A 47 -8.02 17.03 11.10
N PRO A 48 -9.33 17.20 11.34
CA PRO A 48 -10.11 16.28 12.16
C PRO A 48 -9.89 14.84 11.73
N GLN A 49 -9.55 13.99 12.70
CA GLN A 49 -9.46 12.55 12.47
C GLN A 49 -10.83 11.95 12.78
N VAL A 50 -11.41 11.31 11.80
CA VAL A 50 -12.65 10.53 11.91
C VAL A 50 -12.31 9.04 11.93
N GLY A 51 -13.31 8.19 12.08
CA GLY A 51 -13.15 6.75 11.89
C GLY A 51 -12.70 6.39 10.47
N ASP A 52 -12.56 5.11 10.23
CA ASP A 52 -12.18 4.54 8.94
C ASP A 52 -13.30 3.66 8.37
N CYS A 53 -13.02 2.95 7.28
CA CYS A 53 -13.99 2.08 6.61
C CYS A 53 -14.52 0.92 7.48
N TRP A 54 -13.82 0.57 8.58
CA TRP A 54 -14.21 -0.48 9.51
C TRP A 54 -15.00 0.04 10.70
N LYS A 55 -14.62 1.21 11.23
CA LYS A 55 -15.26 1.79 12.41
C LYS A 55 -15.32 3.30 12.28
N MET A 56 -16.52 3.81 12.15
CA MET A 56 -16.77 5.23 11.98
C MET A 56 -18.01 5.64 12.79
N ASP A 57 -17.95 6.78 13.49
CA ASP A 57 -19.14 7.47 13.96
C ASP A 57 -19.58 8.46 12.86
N VAL A 58 -20.67 8.14 12.19
CA VAL A 58 -21.23 8.98 11.12
C VAL A 58 -21.61 10.37 11.61
N ARG A 59 -22.03 10.52 12.87
CA ARG A 59 -22.40 11.82 13.45
C ARG A 59 -21.19 12.75 13.56
N GLU A 60 -20.02 12.22 13.95
CA GLU A 60 -18.77 12.98 13.96
C GLU A 60 -18.38 13.43 12.55
N VAL A 61 -18.50 12.54 11.58
CA VAL A 61 -18.25 12.86 10.18
C VAL A 61 -19.17 13.97 9.70
N MET A 62 -20.47 13.87 9.95
CA MET A 62 -21.47 14.84 9.49
C MET A 62 -21.33 16.23 10.13
N ARG A 63 -20.74 16.34 11.34
CA ARG A 63 -20.38 17.64 11.93
C ARG A 63 -19.40 18.45 11.06
N LEU A 64 -18.60 17.76 10.26
CA LEU A 64 -17.66 18.39 9.31
C LEU A 64 -18.36 18.94 8.06
N LYS A 65 -19.67 18.74 7.93
CA LYS A 65 -20.49 19.15 6.78
C LYS A 65 -19.86 18.74 5.45
N PRO A 66 -19.54 17.45 5.25
CA PRO A 66 -18.98 16.98 4.00
C PRO A 66 -20.01 17.06 2.87
N THR A 67 -19.54 17.31 1.66
CA THR A 67 -20.32 17.13 0.44
C THR A 67 -20.07 15.75 -0.20
N LEU A 68 -18.96 15.11 0.20
CA LEU A 68 -18.56 13.81 -0.34
C LEU A 68 -17.75 13.03 0.71
N LEU A 69 -18.12 11.78 0.92
CA LEU A 69 -17.32 10.79 1.61
C LEU A 69 -16.65 9.89 0.58
N ILE A 70 -15.35 9.60 0.78
CA ILE A 70 -14.64 8.66 -0.10
C ILE A 70 -13.93 7.64 0.79
N GLY A 71 -14.12 6.36 0.47
CA GLY A 71 -13.41 5.28 1.13
C GLY A 71 -12.97 4.21 0.14
N SER A 72 -12.21 3.24 0.63
CA SER A 72 -11.74 2.09 -0.13
C SER A 72 -12.13 0.81 0.58
N VAL A 73 -12.53 -0.22 -0.18
CA VAL A 73 -12.79 -1.55 0.40
C VAL A 73 -11.51 -2.10 1.07
N PRO A 74 -11.69 -2.94 2.10
CA PRO A 74 -12.94 -3.47 2.65
C PRO A 74 -13.66 -2.49 3.59
N PHE A 75 -14.99 -2.63 3.67
CA PHE A 75 -15.85 -1.87 4.58
C PHE A 75 -16.56 -2.81 5.56
N ALA A 76 -16.75 -2.36 6.79
CA ALA A 76 -17.75 -2.99 7.64
C ALA A 76 -19.16 -2.67 7.13
N PRO A 77 -20.07 -3.66 7.02
CA PRO A 77 -21.45 -3.43 6.53
C PRO A 77 -22.18 -2.32 7.28
N GLU A 78 -21.98 -2.24 8.60
CA GLU A 78 -22.60 -1.25 9.47
C GLU A 78 -22.14 0.17 9.15
N THR A 79 -20.88 0.33 8.78
CA THR A 79 -20.32 1.62 8.33
C THR A 79 -21.00 2.08 7.06
N VAL A 80 -21.14 1.20 6.06
CA VAL A 80 -21.85 1.53 4.81
C VAL A 80 -23.32 1.88 5.10
N ALA A 81 -24.00 1.04 5.86
CA ALA A 81 -25.40 1.27 6.24
C ALA A 81 -25.60 2.61 6.96
N SER A 82 -24.66 3.03 7.81
CA SER A 82 -24.75 4.31 8.52
C SER A 82 -24.58 5.49 7.56
N VAL A 83 -23.64 5.42 6.62
CA VAL A 83 -23.40 6.47 5.62
C VAL A 83 -24.61 6.65 4.70
N LEU A 84 -25.20 5.54 4.23
CA LEU A 84 -26.33 5.57 3.29
C LEU A 84 -27.62 6.19 3.89
N ARG A 85 -27.68 6.41 5.19
CA ARG A 85 -28.79 7.11 5.84
C ARG A 85 -28.61 8.63 5.89
N GLU A 86 -27.41 9.11 5.54
CA GLU A 86 -27.07 10.53 5.62
C GLU A 86 -27.21 11.20 4.24
N PRO A 87 -27.59 12.49 4.20
CA PRO A 87 -27.72 13.24 2.94
C PRO A 87 -26.35 13.70 2.41
N VAL A 88 -25.46 12.76 2.13
CA VAL A 88 -24.10 12.99 1.64
C VAL A 88 -23.78 12.04 0.49
N ALA A 89 -23.06 12.52 -0.52
CA ALA A 89 -22.55 11.62 -1.57
C ALA A 89 -21.49 10.69 -0.99
N PHE A 90 -21.49 9.43 -1.42
CA PHE A 90 -20.52 8.43 -1.01
C PHE A 90 -19.91 7.74 -2.23
N LEU A 91 -18.59 7.71 -2.28
CA LEU A 91 -17.81 6.98 -3.29
C LEU A 91 -16.98 5.89 -2.59
N ALA A 92 -17.23 4.65 -2.97
CA ALA A 92 -16.42 3.50 -2.59
C ALA A 92 -15.54 3.08 -3.77
N ILE A 93 -14.23 3.01 -3.59
CA ILE A 93 -13.28 2.50 -4.58
C ILE A 93 -12.79 1.11 -4.18
N ASN A 94 -12.47 0.27 -5.18
CA ASN A 94 -12.07 -1.12 -4.97
C ASN A 94 -11.05 -1.57 -6.03
N PRO A 95 -9.85 -1.02 -6.03
CA PRO A 95 -8.85 -1.46 -6.99
C PRO A 95 -8.44 -2.91 -6.74
N ARG A 96 -8.21 -3.65 -7.81
CA ARG A 96 -7.75 -5.05 -7.80
C ARG A 96 -6.44 -5.23 -8.58
N SER A 97 -5.97 -4.17 -9.26
CA SER A 97 -4.77 -4.17 -10.10
C SER A 97 -4.10 -2.80 -10.09
N LEU A 98 -2.89 -2.71 -10.62
CA LEU A 98 -2.24 -1.41 -10.87
C LEU A 98 -3.03 -0.57 -11.89
N ALA A 99 -3.69 -1.20 -12.85
CA ALA A 99 -4.56 -0.51 -13.83
C ALA A 99 -5.80 0.10 -13.17
N ASP A 100 -6.38 -0.59 -12.19
CA ASP A 100 -7.52 -0.04 -11.42
C ASP A 100 -7.09 1.18 -10.59
N ILE A 101 -5.87 1.15 -10.04
CA ILE A 101 -5.32 2.28 -9.29
C ILE A 101 -5.17 3.52 -10.20
N GLU A 102 -4.73 3.35 -11.44
CA GLU A 102 -4.71 4.44 -12.41
C GLU A 102 -6.13 4.97 -12.70
N THR A 103 -7.11 4.09 -12.77
CA THR A 103 -8.52 4.44 -12.96
C THR A 103 -9.06 5.22 -11.75
N ASP A 104 -8.71 4.82 -10.54
CA ASP A 104 -9.06 5.55 -9.32
C ASP A 104 -8.43 6.94 -9.29
N ILE A 105 -7.13 7.07 -9.65
CA ILE A 105 -6.46 8.37 -9.76
C ILE A 105 -7.19 9.26 -10.76
N ARG A 106 -7.58 8.74 -11.92
CA ARG A 106 -8.30 9.47 -12.97
C ARG A 106 -9.68 9.92 -12.49
N THR A 107 -10.40 9.03 -11.81
CA THR A 107 -11.72 9.29 -11.24
C THR A 107 -11.65 10.41 -10.19
N LEU A 108 -10.76 10.27 -9.22
CA LEU A 108 -10.58 11.27 -8.17
C LEU A 108 -10.12 12.62 -8.73
N ALA A 109 -9.22 12.60 -9.72
CA ALA A 109 -8.75 13.83 -10.38
C ALA A 109 -9.89 14.58 -11.09
N ARG A 110 -10.80 13.87 -11.75
CA ARG A 110 -11.98 14.48 -12.39
C ARG A 110 -12.93 15.06 -11.35
N LEU A 111 -13.20 14.32 -10.26
CA LEU A 111 -14.06 14.78 -9.17
C LEU A 111 -13.58 16.10 -8.56
N VAL A 112 -12.28 16.29 -8.41
CA VAL A 112 -11.71 17.51 -7.83
C VAL A 112 -11.30 18.56 -8.89
N ASN A 113 -11.74 18.41 -10.15
CA ASN A 113 -11.41 19.30 -11.28
C ASN A 113 -9.90 19.44 -11.54
N ARG A 114 -9.15 18.35 -11.43
CA ARG A 114 -7.69 18.29 -11.64
C ARG A 114 -7.28 17.21 -12.65
N ALA A 115 -8.06 17.02 -13.69
CA ALA A 115 -7.84 15.96 -14.68
C ALA A 115 -6.41 15.95 -15.24
N THR A 116 -5.86 17.11 -15.59
CA THR A 116 -4.49 17.23 -16.10
C THR A 116 -3.44 16.77 -15.07
N ALA A 117 -3.63 17.12 -13.78
CA ALA A 117 -2.75 16.66 -12.70
C ALA A 117 -2.85 15.14 -12.53
N GLY A 118 -4.05 14.56 -12.69
CA GLY A 118 -4.27 13.12 -12.66
C GLY A 118 -3.47 12.39 -13.73
N GLU A 119 -3.57 12.82 -14.98
CA GLU A 119 -2.81 12.21 -16.07
C GLU A 119 -1.27 12.39 -15.89
N LYS A 120 -0.83 13.52 -15.35
CA LYS A 120 0.59 13.73 -15.01
C LYS A 120 1.05 12.75 -13.91
N LEU A 121 0.23 12.55 -12.88
CA LEU A 121 0.52 11.62 -11.79
C LEU A 121 0.60 10.18 -12.30
N ILE A 122 -0.36 9.75 -13.13
CA ILE A 122 -0.38 8.42 -13.74
C ILE A 122 0.88 8.19 -14.56
N ARG A 123 1.23 9.13 -15.45
CA ARG A 123 2.46 9.00 -16.27
C ARG A 123 3.71 8.89 -15.40
N LYS A 124 3.79 9.66 -14.30
CA LYS A 124 4.92 9.58 -13.38
C LYS A 124 5.02 8.21 -12.71
N VAL A 125 3.93 7.71 -12.13
CA VAL A 125 3.88 6.41 -11.46
C VAL A 125 4.24 5.29 -12.44
N ARG A 126 3.68 5.31 -13.65
CA ARG A 126 3.98 4.34 -14.71
C ARG A 126 5.46 4.37 -15.10
N SER A 127 6.03 5.55 -15.31
CA SER A 127 7.45 5.71 -15.64
C SER A 127 8.37 5.19 -14.53
N ASP A 128 8.02 5.42 -13.26
CA ASP A 128 8.76 4.89 -12.11
C ASP A 128 8.72 3.35 -12.12
N PHE A 129 7.57 2.73 -12.34
CA PHE A 129 7.41 1.28 -12.42
C PHE A 129 8.14 0.67 -13.64
N GLU A 130 8.04 1.29 -14.81
CA GLU A 130 8.77 0.86 -16.01
C GLU A 130 10.29 0.92 -15.82
N SER A 131 10.77 1.96 -15.12
CA SER A 131 12.19 2.08 -14.78
C SER A 131 12.64 0.92 -13.91
N LEU A 132 11.84 0.56 -12.90
CA LEU A 132 12.13 -0.58 -12.03
C LEU A 132 12.12 -1.90 -12.79
N ALA A 133 11.13 -2.11 -13.66
CA ALA A 133 11.04 -3.30 -14.49
C ALA A 133 12.24 -3.43 -15.46
N ARG A 134 12.75 -2.30 -15.98
CA ARG A 134 13.99 -2.31 -16.79
C ARG A 134 15.21 -2.72 -15.98
N GLN A 135 15.33 -2.24 -14.73
CA GLN A 135 16.43 -2.66 -13.84
C GLN A 135 16.34 -4.16 -13.51
N ALA A 136 15.14 -4.67 -13.24
CA ALA A 136 14.94 -6.10 -12.96
C ALA A 136 15.35 -7.00 -14.14
N LYS A 137 15.27 -6.52 -15.37
CA LYS A 137 15.73 -7.26 -16.58
C LYS A 137 17.22 -7.57 -16.56
N GLN A 138 18.04 -6.84 -15.83
CA GLN A 138 19.48 -7.11 -15.73
C GLN A 138 19.79 -8.42 -14.97
N PHE A 139 18.80 -8.97 -14.23
CA PHE A 139 18.93 -10.21 -13.47
C PHE A 139 18.27 -11.42 -14.14
N ARG A 140 17.88 -11.32 -15.42
CA ARG A 140 17.12 -12.36 -16.16
C ARG A 140 17.82 -13.70 -16.34
N GLU A 141 19.16 -13.72 -16.28
CA GLU A 141 19.94 -14.96 -16.41
C GLU A 141 19.90 -15.83 -15.15
N ARG A 142 19.33 -15.33 -14.06
CA ARG A 142 19.14 -16.06 -12.79
C ARG A 142 17.69 -16.52 -12.67
N PRO A 143 17.44 -17.67 -11.99
CA PRO A 143 16.08 -18.02 -11.62
C PRO A 143 15.43 -16.88 -10.83
N ARG A 144 14.18 -16.58 -11.14
CA ARG A 144 13.44 -15.53 -10.42
C ARG A 144 13.24 -15.97 -8.97
N PRO A 145 13.60 -15.15 -7.98
CA PRO A 145 13.36 -15.48 -6.58
C PRO A 145 11.87 -15.63 -6.29
N ARG A 146 11.53 -16.66 -5.55
CA ARG A 146 10.17 -16.97 -5.08
C ARG A 146 9.85 -16.06 -3.89
N VAL A 147 8.77 -15.28 -3.97
CA VAL A 147 8.44 -14.25 -2.97
C VAL A 147 7.09 -14.52 -2.33
N TYR A 148 7.05 -14.61 -1.02
CA TYR A 148 5.85 -14.54 -0.21
C TYR A 148 5.74 -13.15 0.43
N CYS A 149 4.61 -12.47 0.21
CA CYS A 149 4.32 -11.19 0.85
C CYS A 149 3.06 -11.32 1.71
N GLU A 150 3.18 -10.96 3.00
CA GLU A 150 2.14 -11.13 4.01
C GLU A 150 1.58 -9.76 4.45
N ALA A 151 0.25 -9.59 4.32
CA ALA A 151 -0.44 -8.38 4.77
C ALA A 151 -1.01 -8.48 6.20
N TRP A 152 -1.25 -9.71 6.71
CA TRP A 152 -1.83 -9.94 8.02
C TRP A 152 -1.39 -11.28 8.61
N PRO A 153 -0.97 -11.35 9.90
CA PRO A 153 -0.37 -12.56 10.46
C PRO A 153 -1.36 -13.58 11.05
N HIS A 154 -2.55 -13.17 11.53
CA HIS A 154 -3.49 -14.02 12.25
C HIS A 154 -4.96 -13.65 12.00
N PRO A 155 -5.71 -14.37 11.15
CA PRO A 155 -5.23 -15.41 10.26
C PRO A 155 -4.25 -14.86 9.23
N ARG A 156 -3.33 -15.70 8.70
CA ARG A 156 -2.41 -15.23 7.66
C ARG A 156 -3.19 -14.86 6.41
N ILE A 157 -2.93 -13.65 5.93
CA ILE A 157 -3.49 -13.15 4.67
C ILE A 157 -2.32 -12.63 3.84
N SER A 158 -2.22 -13.13 2.62
CA SER A 158 -1.25 -12.66 1.64
C SER A 158 -1.56 -11.23 1.18
N SER A 159 -0.57 -10.57 0.63
CA SER A 159 -0.71 -9.18 0.16
C SER A 159 -1.73 -9.03 -0.97
N PRO A 160 -2.27 -7.81 -1.16
CA PRO A 160 -3.27 -7.54 -2.21
C PRO A 160 -2.77 -7.84 -3.62
N PRO A 161 -3.68 -7.97 -4.61
CA PRO A 161 -3.33 -8.36 -5.99
C PRO A 161 -2.26 -7.48 -6.64
N TRP A 162 -2.33 -6.16 -6.48
CA TRP A 162 -1.30 -5.25 -7.01
C TRP A 162 0.09 -5.46 -6.40
N ALA A 163 0.20 -6.03 -5.18
CA ALA A 163 1.50 -6.36 -4.60
C ALA A 163 2.17 -7.52 -5.33
N ASN A 164 1.40 -8.52 -5.80
CA ASN A 164 1.92 -9.58 -6.66
C ASN A 164 2.41 -9.02 -8.00
N GLU A 165 1.66 -8.09 -8.63
CA GLU A 165 2.10 -7.39 -9.84
C GLU A 165 3.43 -6.63 -9.61
N LEU A 166 3.59 -5.98 -8.44
CA LEU A 166 4.84 -5.30 -8.07
C LEU A 166 5.99 -6.28 -7.85
N ILE A 167 5.75 -7.45 -7.26
CA ILE A 167 6.75 -8.52 -7.10
C ILE A 167 7.23 -8.99 -8.48
N GLU A 168 6.30 -9.28 -9.38
CA GLU A 168 6.63 -9.73 -10.74
C GLU A 168 7.40 -8.66 -11.52
N MET A 169 6.97 -7.41 -11.42
CA MET A 169 7.64 -6.26 -12.02
C MET A 169 9.06 -6.07 -11.46
N ALA A 170 9.23 -6.31 -10.16
CA ALA A 170 10.53 -6.25 -9.49
C ALA A 170 11.43 -7.47 -9.81
N GLY A 171 10.97 -8.44 -10.61
CA GLY A 171 11.74 -9.60 -11.04
C GLY A 171 11.66 -10.81 -10.10
N GLY A 172 10.70 -10.86 -9.17
CA GLY A 172 10.37 -12.03 -8.37
C GLY A 172 9.16 -12.78 -8.90
N ASP A 173 8.90 -13.96 -8.36
CA ASP A 173 7.70 -14.76 -8.60
C ASP A 173 6.87 -14.80 -7.33
N ALA A 174 5.65 -14.24 -7.38
CA ALA A 174 4.71 -14.34 -6.27
C ALA A 174 4.21 -15.78 -6.13
N VAL A 175 4.44 -16.40 -4.96
CA VAL A 175 4.25 -17.86 -4.83
C VAL A 175 2.97 -18.29 -4.11
N VAL A 176 2.14 -17.33 -3.71
CA VAL A 176 0.81 -17.60 -3.14
C VAL A 176 -0.24 -16.70 -3.81
N PRO A 177 -1.51 -17.15 -3.88
CA PRO A 177 -2.58 -16.31 -4.39
C PRO A 177 -2.71 -15.00 -3.61
N ALA A 178 -2.99 -13.91 -4.32
CA ALA A 178 -3.11 -12.59 -3.71
C ALA A 178 -4.38 -12.46 -2.86
N GLY A 179 -4.29 -11.79 -1.71
CA GLY A 179 -5.41 -11.54 -0.80
C GLY A 179 -6.01 -12.82 -0.21
N ALA A 180 -5.31 -13.93 -0.31
CA ALA A 180 -5.78 -15.23 0.15
C ALA A 180 -5.46 -15.45 1.64
N LYS A 181 -6.36 -16.16 2.31
CA LYS A 181 -6.06 -16.77 3.61
C LYS A 181 -5.19 -17.99 3.36
N VAL A 182 -4.02 -18.03 3.99
CA VAL A 182 -3.03 -19.11 3.84
C VAL A 182 -2.65 -19.69 5.20
N THR A 183 -2.22 -20.94 5.20
CA THR A 183 -1.71 -21.62 6.41
C THR A 183 -0.18 -21.53 6.47
N ASP A 184 0.39 -21.94 7.59
CA ASP A 184 1.85 -22.09 7.72
C ASP A 184 2.40 -23.15 6.75
N GLU A 185 1.64 -24.21 6.52
CA GLU A 185 1.96 -25.29 5.60
C GLU A 185 1.95 -24.81 4.15
N ASP A 186 0.95 -24.00 3.74
CA ASP A 186 0.89 -23.42 2.39
C ASP A 186 2.14 -22.60 2.08
N VAL A 187 2.59 -21.78 3.03
CA VAL A 187 3.82 -20.98 2.88
C VAL A 187 5.06 -21.89 2.85
N ALA A 188 5.10 -22.91 3.69
CA ALA A 188 6.23 -23.85 3.71
C ALA A 188 6.33 -24.65 2.40
N LEU A 189 5.20 -25.12 1.85
CA LEU A 189 5.13 -25.81 0.55
C LEU A 189 5.50 -24.90 -0.61
N ALA A 190 5.12 -23.61 -0.53
CA ALA A 190 5.48 -22.61 -1.52
C ALA A 190 6.99 -22.31 -1.53
N ARG A 191 7.77 -22.71 -0.51
CA ARG A 191 9.24 -22.59 -0.43
C ARG A 191 9.75 -21.21 -0.93
N PRO A 192 9.31 -20.08 -0.36
CA PRO A 192 9.79 -18.77 -0.78
C PRO A 192 11.30 -18.60 -0.51
N ASP A 193 11.97 -17.87 -1.42
CA ASP A 193 13.36 -17.42 -1.26
C ASP A 193 13.43 -16.09 -0.51
N VAL A 194 12.32 -15.33 -0.51
CA VAL A 194 12.17 -14.05 0.19
C VAL A 194 10.79 -14.01 0.85
N ILE A 195 10.75 -13.62 2.13
CA ILE A 195 9.50 -13.32 2.85
C ILE A 195 9.45 -11.82 3.13
N VAL A 196 8.35 -11.19 2.72
CA VAL A 196 8.07 -9.78 2.99
C VAL A 196 6.91 -9.67 3.98
N LEU A 197 7.14 -9.02 5.10
CA LEU A 197 6.10 -8.75 6.10
C LEU A 197 5.65 -7.29 5.96
N ALA A 198 4.43 -7.09 5.46
CA ALA A 198 3.79 -5.78 5.30
C ALA A 198 2.48 -5.72 6.09
N TRP A 199 2.56 -6.00 7.40
CA TRP A 199 1.37 -6.18 8.24
C TRP A 199 0.61 -4.89 8.46
N THR A 200 -0.63 -4.87 8.02
CA THR A 200 -1.52 -3.72 8.11
C THR A 200 -1.68 -3.24 9.55
N ALA A 201 -1.51 -1.94 9.73
CA ALA A 201 -1.62 -1.25 11.02
C ALA A 201 -0.69 -1.80 12.14
N ALA A 202 0.35 -2.54 11.78
CA ALA A 202 1.25 -3.14 12.75
C ALA A 202 2.37 -2.19 13.21
N GLY A 203 2.79 -1.25 12.37
CA GLY A 203 3.90 -0.35 12.65
C GLY A 203 5.15 -1.12 13.11
N ALA A 204 5.74 -0.75 14.25
CA ALA A 204 6.93 -1.41 14.80
C ALA A 204 6.72 -2.85 15.30
N ARG A 205 5.47 -3.38 15.30
CA ARG A 205 5.19 -4.77 15.67
C ARG A 205 5.59 -5.77 14.61
N SER A 206 5.66 -5.36 13.34
CA SER A 206 6.20 -6.18 12.26
C SER A 206 7.70 -6.35 12.46
N LYS A 207 8.15 -7.58 12.73
CA LYS A 207 9.56 -7.89 12.96
C LYS A 207 9.94 -9.16 12.18
N PRO A 208 11.11 -9.21 11.56
CA PRO A 208 11.60 -10.42 10.89
C PRO A 208 11.59 -11.64 11.81
N SER A 209 11.85 -11.45 13.11
CA SER A 209 11.85 -12.52 14.11
C SER A 209 10.52 -13.26 14.23
N SER A 210 9.40 -12.67 13.79
CA SER A 210 8.09 -13.34 13.78
C SER A 210 8.06 -14.51 12.80
N ALA A 211 8.70 -14.37 11.62
CA ALA A 211 8.84 -15.43 10.64
C ALA A 211 10.03 -16.34 10.96
N LEU A 212 11.18 -15.79 11.37
CA LEU A 212 12.40 -16.55 11.67
C LEU A 212 12.23 -17.55 12.82
N ARG A 213 11.31 -17.28 13.74
CA ARG A 213 11.02 -18.19 14.88
C ARG A 213 9.82 -19.09 14.64
N ASN A 214 9.20 -19.07 13.48
CA ASN A 214 8.10 -19.97 13.15
C ASN A 214 8.63 -21.37 12.90
N ALA A 215 8.27 -22.32 13.77
CA ALA A 215 8.75 -23.69 13.69
C ALA A 215 8.36 -24.42 12.39
N ALA A 216 7.18 -24.09 11.83
CA ALA A 216 6.72 -24.64 10.55
C ALA A 216 7.56 -24.14 9.36
N TRP A 217 8.28 -23.03 9.52
CA TRP A 217 9.07 -22.42 8.44
C TRP A 217 10.58 -22.64 8.56
N ARG A 218 11.06 -23.43 9.53
CA ARG A 218 12.50 -23.63 9.76
C ARG A 218 13.27 -24.08 8.51
N ASP A 219 12.60 -24.86 7.63
CA ASP A 219 13.18 -25.40 6.41
C ASP A 219 12.86 -24.58 5.15
N VAL A 220 12.12 -23.45 5.29
CA VAL A 220 11.83 -22.51 4.22
C VAL A 220 13.12 -21.81 3.80
N PRO A 221 13.45 -21.74 2.49
CA PRO A 221 14.69 -21.11 2.01
C PRO A 221 14.91 -19.68 2.55
N ALA A 222 13.88 -18.85 2.54
CA ALA A 222 13.94 -17.48 3.06
C ALA A 222 14.33 -17.42 4.54
N VAL A 223 13.81 -18.34 5.36
CA VAL A 223 14.10 -18.40 6.80
C VAL A 223 15.52 -18.89 7.05
N ARG A 224 15.95 -19.94 6.35
CA ARG A 224 17.32 -20.45 6.43
C ARG A 224 18.38 -19.45 5.98
N ALA A 225 18.07 -18.64 4.97
CA ALA A 225 18.96 -17.60 4.47
C ALA A 225 18.84 -16.26 5.20
N GLY A 226 17.92 -16.13 6.17
CA GLY A 226 17.65 -14.88 6.87
C GLY A 226 17.02 -13.80 5.98
N ARG A 227 16.43 -14.18 4.83
CA ARG A 227 15.81 -13.27 3.84
C ARG A 227 14.36 -12.96 4.20
N VAL A 228 14.17 -12.44 5.40
CA VAL A 228 12.87 -11.96 5.91
C VAL A 228 12.96 -10.47 6.09
N VAL A 229 12.17 -9.72 5.33
CA VAL A 229 12.22 -8.26 5.25
C VAL A 229 10.91 -7.67 5.73
N VAL A 230 10.96 -6.56 6.44
CA VAL A 230 9.77 -5.76 6.77
C VAL A 230 9.71 -4.57 5.82
N ILE A 231 8.59 -4.44 5.11
CA ILE A 231 8.23 -3.23 4.37
C ILE A 231 7.01 -2.64 5.06
N ARG A 232 7.02 -1.33 5.29
CA ARG A 232 5.89 -0.65 5.91
C ARG A 232 4.62 -0.88 5.09
N ASP A 233 3.53 -1.23 5.76
CA ASP A 233 2.27 -1.63 5.11
C ASP A 233 1.69 -0.55 4.20
N GLU A 234 1.81 0.71 4.57
CA GLU A 234 1.35 1.81 3.74
C GLU A 234 2.07 1.92 2.39
N LEU A 235 3.24 1.30 2.24
CA LEU A 235 3.99 1.27 0.98
C LEU A 235 3.57 0.12 0.06
N LEU A 236 2.89 -0.91 0.57
CA LEU A 236 2.43 -2.06 -0.21
C LEU A 236 0.92 -2.26 -0.18
N ASN A 237 0.25 -1.87 0.92
CA ASN A 237 -1.18 -2.10 1.09
C ASN A 237 -2.02 -0.83 0.84
N THR A 238 -1.40 0.30 0.45
CA THR A 238 -2.10 1.52 0.07
C THR A 238 -2.07 1.71 -1.43
N PRO A 239 -3.15 1.36 -2.16
CA PRO A 239 -3.19 1.43 -3.63
C PRO A 239 -3.16 2.88 -4.13
N GLY A 240 -1.97 3.36 -4.48
CA GLY A 240 -1.73 4.74 -4.90
C GLY A 240 -0.24 5.11 -4.97
N PRO A 241 0.10 6.40 -4.95
CA PRO A 241 1.47 6.87 -5.07
C PRO A 241 2.50 6.21 -4.13
N PRO A 242 2.16 5.80 -2.88
CA PRO A 242 3.11 5.12 -1.99
C PRO A 242 3.69 3.82 -2.55
N LEU A 243 2.97 3.14 -3.46
CA LEU A 243 3.42 1.88 -4.06
C LEU A 243 4.73 2.01 -4.84
N VAL A 244 5.08 3.20 -5.33
CA VAL A 244 6.35 3.44 -6.03
C VAL A 244 7.54 3.15 -5.11
N GLU A 245 7.50 3.64 -3.87
CA GLU A 245 8.57 3.35 -2.90
C GLU A 245 8.50 1.91 -2.42
N GLY A 246 7.29 1.35 -2.24
CA GLY A 246 7.09 -0.06 -1.93
C GLY A 246 7.73 -0.98 -2.98
N ALA A 247 7.53 -0.69 -4.27
CA ALA A 247 8.14 -1.43 -5.38
C ALA A 247 9.68 -1.35 -5.37
N ARG A 248 10.26 -0.18 -5.02
CA ARG A 248 11.72 -0.04 -4.87
C ARG A 248 12.25 -0.89 -3.72
N GLN A 249 11.52 -0.95 -2.61
CA GLN A 249 11.92 -1.79 -1.46
C GLN A 249 11.76 -3.28 -1.77
N LEU A 250 10.71 -3.68 -2.50
CA LEU A 250 10.58 -5.04 -3.03
C LEU A 250 11.74 -5.42 -3.93
N PHE A 251 12.11 -4.55 -4.88
CA PHE A 251 13.25 -4.78 -5.76
C PHE A 251 14.54 -5.02 -4.98
N ARG A 252 14.83 -4.19 -3.97
CA ARG A 252 16.01 -4.38 -3.10
C ARG A 252 15.93 -5.72 -2.36
N ALA A 253 14.79 -6.06 -1.77
CA ALA A 253 14.60 -7.32 -1.04
C ALA A 253 14.80 -8.55 -1.95
N ILE A 254 14.42 -8.45 -3.22
CA ILE A 254 14.51 -9.53 -4.20
C ILE A 254 15.95 -9.71 -4.72
N HIS A 255 16.71 -8.63 -4.95
CA HIS A 255 18.00 -8.69 -5.67
C HIS A 255 19.25 -8.43 -4.82
N HIS A 256 19.14 -7.77 -3.67
CA HIS A 256 20.31 -7.47 -2.86
C HIS A 256 20.54 -8.54 -1.77
N GLU A 257 21.33 -9.54 -2.09
CA GLU A 257 21.79 -10.55 -1.11
C GLU A 257 22.87 -10.02 -0.16
N ALA A 258 23.59 -8.95 -0.52
CA ALA A 258 24.85 -8.59 0.11
C ALA A 258 24.77 -7.49 1.18
N GLU A 259 23.74 -6.66 1.20
CA GLU A 259 23.68 -5.52 2.13
C GLU A 259 22.87 -5.80 3.41
N LEU A 260 22.10 -6.89 3.47
CA LEU A 260 21.30 -7.25 4.64
C LEU A 260 22.09 -8.04 5.71
N ASN A 261 23.24 -8.62 5.32
CA ASN A 261 24.16 -9.25 6.24
C ASN A 261 25.27 -8.25 6.56
N GLY A 262 25.01 -7.27 7.44
CA GLY A 262 25.99 -6.29 7.90
C GLY A 262 27.28 -6.93 8.42
N GLY A 263 28.14 -7.35 7.51
CA GLY A 263 29.54 -7.63 7.75
C GLY A 263 30.29 -6.32 7.83
N PRO A 264 31.21 -6.13 8.79
CA PRO A 264 31.96 -4.90 8.93
C PRO A 264 32.77 -4.65 7.66
N THR A 265 32.52 -3.53 7.00
CA THR A 265 33.42 -2.99 5.98
C THR A 265 34.80 -2.90 6.60
N GLY A 266 35.69 -3.78 6.15
CA GLY A 266 37.06 -3.85 6.64
C GLY A 266 37.74 -2.50 6.54
N ALA A 267 38.00 -1.91 7.69
CA ALA A 267 38.97 -0.85 7.85
C ALA A 267 40.30 -1.39 7.36
N ARG A 268 40.70 -1.07 6.12
CA ARG A 268 42.08 -1.23 5.68
C ARG A 268 42.95 -0.36 6.57
N GLY A 269 43.60 -1.01 7.53
CA GLY A 269 44.65 -0.41 8.33
C GLY A 269 45.74 0.14 7.41
N LYS A 270 45.97 1.43 7.48
CA LYS A 270 47.26 2.00 7.10
C LYS A 270 48.23 1.65 8.19
N ARG A 271 49.15 0.70 7.94
CA ARG A 271 50.42 0.59 8.65
C ARG A 271 51.28 1.77 8.22
N ARG A 272 51.67 2.55 9.15
CA ARG A 272 53.03 3.06 9.36
C ARG A 272 53.26 3.27 10.85
#